data_3d9b2d27f34cafe46e65bd9ff3a549d8
#
_entry.id   3d9b2d27f34cafe46e65bd9ff3a549d8
#
_cell.length_a   1.000
_cell.length_b   1.000
_cell.length_c   1.000
_cell.angle_alpha   90.00
_cell.angle_beta   90.00
_cell.angle_gamma   90.00
#
_symmetry.space_group_name_H-M   'P 1'
#
loop_
_entity.id
_entity.type
_entity.pdbx_description
1 polymer ?
#
loop_
_entity_poly.entity_id
_entity_poly.type
_entity_poly.pdbx_seq_one_letter_code
_entity_poly.pdbx_strand_id
1 'polypeptide(L)'
;VDEIQLCADPERGHVFTDRLLHARGEQETMFLGAATMKPIIRSLLPDAEFIERPRFSNLTYAGEKKLSRLPRRSAIVAFSAKDVYALAELVRRQRGGAAVIMGALSPRTRNAQVALYQAGDVDYLIATDAIGMGLNMDVDHVAFADLRKFDGVGYRHLYPNELGQIAGRAGRHINDGTFGTTGAAGPIDAEMVELLENHRFAHNRRLHWRNSDLTFQTASALLASLGRAAPREDLSLIRDSDDSRALQVLMADGDILDAAHSPAMVRRLWEVCCIPDFAKTLPEAHHRLLNRVFRFLSTGNGKVPADWIGRHMSRLTRTDGDIDTLAGRISHVRTWTYISNQPDWLDDARHWQEQTRAVEDALSDALHAALTQRFVDRRTAVLYRSLKERRDLLAAVTGDGEVLVEGQYVGRLQGL
;
A
#
# COMPACT_ATOMS: atom_id res chain seq x y z
N VAL A 1 7.16 -1.39 17.36
CA VAL A 1 6.25 -0.64 16.48
C VAL A 1 7.09 0.12 15.46
N ASP A 2 6.83 -0.11 14.19
CA ASP A 2 7.58 0.52 13.09
C ASP A 2 6.77 1.67 12.46
N GLU A 3 7.47 2.59 11.77
CA GLU A 3 6.88 3.73 11.04
C GLU A 3 6.00 4.63 11.93
N ILE A 4 6.44 4.97 13.16
CA ILE A 4 5.64 5.74 14.11
C ILE A 4 5.26 7.15 13.63
N GLN A 5 5.91 7.71 12.60
CA GLN A 5 5.46 8.95 11.97
C GLN A 5 4.05 8.84 11.36
N LEU A 6 3.57 7.63 11.09
CA LEU A 6 2.19 7.38 10.69
C LEU A 6 1.15 7.75 11.76
N CYS A 7 1.56 8.00 13.01
CA CYS A 7 0.68 8.60 14.02
C CYS A 7 0.12 9.97 13.57
N ALA A 8 0.80 10.66 12.65
CA ALA A 8 0.35 11.91 12.06
C ALA A 8 -0.50 11.73 10.78
N ASP A 9 -0.76 10.51 10.35
CA ASP A 9 -1.59 10.20 9.18
C ASP A 9 -3.07 10.50 9.48
N PRO A 10 -3.77 11.31 8.65
CA PRO A 10 -5.14 11.73 8.93
C PRO A 10 -6.17 10.60 8.92
N GLU A 11 -5.94 9.50 8.18
CA GLU A 11 -6.87 8.38 8.09
C GLU A 11 -6.59 7.32 9.17
N ARG A 12 -5.32 6.91 9.32
CA ARG A 12 -4.90 5.76 10.13
C ARG A 12 -4.12 6.13 11.38
N GLY A 13 -3.77 7.40 11.55
CA GLY A 13 -2.88 7.85 12.62
C GLY A 13 -3.32 7.43 14.02
N HIS A 14 -4.62 7.40 14.27
CA HIS A 14 -5.16 6.98 15.56
C HIS A 14 -4.80 5.53 15.94
N VAL A 15 -4.69 4.62 14.95
CA VAL A 15 -4.28 3.22 15.21
C VAL A 15 -2.81 3.15 15.63
N PHE A 16 -1.93 3.92 14.96
CA PHE A 16 -0.51 4.00 15.32
C PHE A 16 -0.31 4.70 16.65
N THR A 17 -1.07 5.76 16.91
CA THR A 17 -1.03 6.50 18.18
C THR A 17 -1.49 5.63 19.35
N ASP A 18 -2.53 4.82 19.17
CA ASP A 18 -2.95 3.84 20.19
C ASP A 18 -1.83 2.86 20.52
N ARG A 19 -1.13 2.33 19.50
CA ARG A 19 0.03 1.46 19.70
C ARG A 19 1.20 2.18 20.37
N LEU A 20 1.47 3.43 19.99
CA LEU A 20 2.50 4.25 20.63
C LEU A 20 2.22 4.46 22.11
N LEU A 21 0.98 4.74 22.48
CA LEU A 21 0.59 5.03 23.85
C LEU A 21 0.46 3.77 24.73
N HIS A 22 -0.03 2.67 24.19
CA HIS A 22 -0.45 1.51 25.00
C HIS A 22 0.32 0.21 24.72
N ALA A 23 0.97 0.03 23.54
CA ALA A 23 1.72 -1.18 23.30
C ALA A 23 3.00 -1.22 24.15
N ARG A 24 3.16 -2.30 24.90
CA ARG A 24 4.37 -2.56 25.71
C ARG A 24 4.78 -4.02 25.54
N GLY A 25 6.08 -4.23 25.32
CA GLY A 25 6.68 -5.57 25.36
C GLY A 25 6.90 -6.02 26.79
N GLU A 26 7.16 -7.30 26.98
CA GLU A 26 7.44 -7.87 28.31
C GLU A 26 8.77 -7.34 28.90
N GLN A 27 9.79 -7.13 28.07
CA GLN A 27 11.11 -6.66 28.48
C GLN A 27 11.42 -5.28 27.90
N GLU A 28 11.16 -5.06 26.62
CA GLU A 28 11.50 -3.86 25.89
C GLU A 28 10.42 -3.52 24.86
N THR A 29 10.24 -2.24 24.59
CA THR A 29 9.38 -1.74 23.53
C THR A 29 10.18 -0.81 22.63
N MET A 30 10.41 -1.20 21.39
CA MET A 30 11.07 -0.36 20.39
C MET A 30 10.06 0.33 19.48
N PHE A 31 10.26 1.64 19.29
CA PHE A 31 9.54 2.46 18.33
C PHE A 31 10.51 2.95 17.26
N LEU A 32 10.27 2.58 16.00
CA LEU A 32 11.11 3.01 14.88
C LEU A 32 10.37 4.07 14.05
N GLY A 33 11.06 5.11 13.66
CA GLY A 33 10.47 6.16 12.83
C GLY A 33 11.38 7.35 12.60
N ALA A 34 10.82 8.37 11.95
CA ALA A 34 11.56 9.57 11.57
C ALA A 34 11.88 10.47 12.78
N ALA A 35 13.01 11.16 12.72
CA ALA A 35 13.44 12.12 13.77
C ALA A 35 12.43 13.25 14.00
N THR A 36 11.54 13.53 13.03
CA THR A 36 10.44 14.49 13.14
C THR A 36 9.48 14.19 14.30
N MET A 37 9.46 12.95 14.78
CA MET A 37 8.64 12.51 15.90
C MET A 37 9.26 12.79 17.28
N LYS A 38 10.57 13.04 17.34
CA LYS A 38 11.32 13.12 18.60
C LYS A 38 10.74 14.09 19.63
N PRO A 39 10.35 15.34 19.30
CA PRO A 39 9.80 16.26 20.29
C PRO A 39 8.48 15.78 20.89
N ILE A 40 7.57 15.28 20.05
CA ILE A 40 6.27 14.81 20.53
C ILE A 40 6.39 13.50 21.32
N ILE A 41 7.30 12.61 20.94
CA ILE A 41 7.58 11.39 21.73
C ILE A 41 8.13 11.74 23.11
N ARG A 42 9.04 12.72 23.24
CA ARG A 42 9.52 13.19 24.55
C ARG A 42 8.39 13.72 25.43
N SER A 43 7.40 14.36 24.84
CA SER A 43 6.22 14.86 25.57
C SER A 43 5.29 13.73 26.01
N LEU A 44 5.10 12.70 25.19
CA LEU A 44 4.17 11.59 25.43
C LEU A 44 4.79 10.47 26.27
N LEU A 45 6.08 10.21 26.09
CA LEU A 45 6.85 9.13 26.73
C LEU A 45 8.16 9.71 27.29
N PRO A 46 8.13 10.39 28.43
CA PRO A 46 9.30 11.09 28.98
C PRO A 46 10.49 10.17 29.26
N ASP A 47 10.23 8.90 29.60
CA ASP A 47 11.25 7.91 29.94
C ASP A 47 11.85 7.20 28.71
N ALA A 48 11.44 7.57 27.49
CA ALA A 48 11.94 6.94 26.27
C ALA A 48 13.40 7.34 25.99
N GLU A 49 14.25 6.35 25.78
CA GLU A 49 15.61 6.53 25.28
C GLU A 49 15.61 6.73 23.76
N PHE A 50 16.42 7.67 23.25
CA PHE A 50 16.50 7.99 21.83
C PHE A 50 17.83 7.55 21.25
N ILE A 51 17.79 6.57 20.35
CA ILE A 51 18.94 6.12 19.59
C ILE A 51 18.80 6.62 18.16
N GLU A 52 19.67 7.50 17.72
CA GLU A 52 19.65 8.05 16.36
C GLU A 52 20.66 7.32 15.47
N ARG A 53 20.21 7.00 14.27
CA ARG A 53 21.04 6.43 13.22
C ARG A 53 20.96 7.32 11.99
N PRO A 54 21.97 8.19 11.76
CA PRO A 54 22.00 9.02 10.57
C PRO A 54 22.12 8.17 9.31
N ARG A 55 21.64 8.68 8.22
CA ARG A 55 21.87 8.09 6.90
C ARG A 55 23.35 8.16 6.58
N PHE A 56 23.96 7.06 6.14
CA PHE A 56 25.39 7.03 5.77
C PHE A 56 25.65 7.47 4.33
N SER A 57 24.66 7.34 3.44
CA SER A 57 24.78 7.73 2.03
C SER A 57 24.25 9.13 1.78
N ASN A 58 24.79 9.81 0.79
CA ASN A 58 24.30 11.10 0.35
C ASN A 58 23.07 10.94 -0.56
N LEU A 59 22.16 11.90 -0.45
CA LEU A 59 21.03 12.05 -1.35
C LEU A 59 21.18 13.37 -2.10
N THR A 60 21.29 13.34 -3.43
CA THR A 60 21.62 14.53 -4.23
C THR A 60 20.57 14.76 -5.31
N TYR A 61 20.18 16.02 -5.50
CA TYR A 61 19.26 16.41 -6.56
C TYR A 61 19.95 16.37 -7.93
N ALA A 62 19.39 15.59 -8.86
CA ALA A 62 19.92 15.40 -10.22
C ALA A 62 19.19 16.24 -11.29
N GLY A 63 18.33 17.17 -10.86
CA GLY A 63 17.56 18.03 -11.75
C GLY A 63 16.39 17.33 -12.46
N GLU A 64 15.83 18.03 -13.44
CA GLU A 64 14.79 17.52 -14.31
C GLU A 64 15.40 16.71 -15.47
N LYS A 65 14.83 15.56 -15.78
CA LYS A 65 15.24 14.71 -16.91
C LYS A 65 14.05 14.18 -17.68
N LYS A 66 14.18 14.12 -19.01
CA LYS A 66 13.19 13.39 -19.83
C LYS A 66 13.18 11.91 -19.44
N LEU A 67 12.03 11.27 -19.48
CA LEU A 67 11.85 9.85 -19.14
C LEU A 67 12.87 8.94 -19.90
N SER A 68 13.12 9.25 -21.18
CA SER A 68 14.09 8.54 -22.01
C SER A 68 15.57 8.72 -21.59
N ARG A 69 15.89 9.67 -20.69
CA ARG A 69 17.24 9.98 -20.20
C ARG A 69 17.46 9.63 -18.74
N LEU A 70 16.46 9.04 -18.09
CA LEU A 70 16.61 8.56 -16.72
C LEU A 70 17.68 7.47 -16.66
N PRO A 71 18.50 7.44 -15.62
CA PRO A 71 19.47 6.37 -15.43
C PRO A 71 18.78 5.01 -15.23
N ARG A 72 19.51 3.95 -15.42
CA ARG A 72 19.04 2.61 -15.03
C ARG A 72 18.90 2.53 -13.51
N ARG A 73 18.22 1.53 -13.02
CA ARG A 73 17.93 1.36 -11.59
C ARG A 73 17.14 2.55 -11.00
N SER A 74 16.28 3.15 -11.85
CA SER A 74 15.42 4.26 -11.44
C SER A 74 14.02 3.78 -11.01
N ALA A 75 13.50 4.39 -9.96
CA ALA A 75 12.09 4.35 -9.62
C ALA A 75 11.41 5.65 -10.07
N ILE A 76 10.33 5.53 -10.83
CA ILE A 76 9.52 6.67 -11.29
C ILE A 76 8.23 6.66 -10.49
N VAL A 77 7.93 7.76 -9.81
CA VAL A 77 6.82 7.84 -8.86
C VAL A 77 5.72 8.74 -9.39
N ALA A 78 4.51 8.19 -9.45
CA ALA A 78 3.27 8.89 -9.80
C ALA A 78 2.20 8.64 -8.73
N PHE A 79 1.11 9.41 -8.73
CA PHE A 79 0.15 9.40 -7.62
C PHE A 79 -1.25 8.92 -8.01
N SER A 80 -1.38 8.33 -9.20
CA SER A 80 -2.60 7.62 -9.62
C SER A 80 -2.26 6.31 -10.33
N ALA A 81 -3.14 5.32 -10.26
CA ALA A 81 -3.00 4.07 -11.01
C ALA A 81 -2.94 4.32 -12.53
N LYS A 82 -3.73 5.28 -13.02
CA LYS A 82 -3.74 5.67 -14.44
C LYS A 82 -2.38 6.15 -14.90
N ASP A 83 -1.72 7.03 -14.13
CA ASP A 83 -0.42 7.59 -14.49
C ASP A 83 0.68 6.53 -14.36
N VAL A 84 0.61 5.66 -13.34
CA VAL A 84 1.51 4.52 -13.19
C VAL A 84 1.45 3.61 -14.43
N TYR A 85 0.26 3.24 -14.91
CA TYR A 85 0.11 2.40 -16.09
C TYR A 85 0.56 3.11 -17.38
N ALA A 86 0.26 4.39 -17.52
CA ALA A 86 0.70 5.18 -18.67
C ALA A 86 2.23 5.28 -18.75
N LEU A 87 2.89 5.52 -17.61
CA LEU A 87 4.35 5.58 -17.52
C LEU A 87 4.99 4.20 -17.77
N ALA A 88 4.42 3.13 -17.19
CA ALA A 88 4.91 1.78 -17.40
C ALA A 88 4.84 1.36 -18.88
N GLU A 89 3.75 1.69 -19.57
CA GLU A 89 3.60 1.46 -21.00
C GLU A 89 4.62 2.27 -21.82
N LEU A 90 4.85 3.53 -21.45
CA LEU A 90 5.84 4.38 -22.12
C LEU A 90 7.27 3.85 -21.92
N VAL A 91 7.62 3.43 -20.70
CA VAL A 91 8.92 2.80 -20.40
C VAL A 91 9.07 1.47 -21.13
N ARG A 92 8.02 0.65 -21.22
CA ARG A 92 8.02 -0.58 -21.99
C ARG A 92 8.42 -0.34 -23.45
N ARG A 93 7.81 0.66 -24.08
CA ARG A 93 8.09 1.01 -25.49
C ARG A 93 9.49 1.56 -25.70
N GLN A 94 10.05 2.29 -24.74
CA GLN A 94 11.33 3.00 -24.92
C GLN A 94 12.52 2.26 -24.31
N ARG A 95 12.31 1.38 -23.33
CA ARG A 95 13.35 0.80 -22.47
C ARG A 95 13.21 -0.69 -22.21
N GLY A 96 12.23 -1.35 -22.82
CA GLY A 96 12.03 -2.79 -22.72
C GLY A 96 11.14 -3.24 -21.56
N GLY A 97 10.85 -2.38 -20.59
CA GLY A 97 9.89 -2.73 -19.54
C GLY A 97 10.15 -2.09 -18.20
N ALA A 98 9.14 -2.21 -17.33
CA ALA A 98 9.19 -1.75 -15.96
C ALA A 98 8.41 -2.69 -15.04
N ALA A 99 8.88 -2.88 -13.82
CA ALA A 99 8.08 -3.42 -12.74
C ALA A 99 7.11 -2.35 -12.21
N VAL A 100 5.95 -2.79 -11.69
CA VAL A 100 4.90 -1.88 -11.21
C VAL A 100 4.59 -2.14 -9.75
N ILE A 101 4.61 -1.08 -8.93
CA ILE A 101 4.29 -1.14 -7.50
C ILE A 101 3.23 -0.10 -7.15
N MET A 102 2.12 -0.55 -6.56
CA MET A 102 1.04 0.31 -6.08
C MET A 102 0.55 -0.18 -4.71
N GLY A 103 -0.01 0.72 -3.91
CA GLY A 103 -0.59 0.40 -2.62
C GLY A 103 -1.73 -0.62 -2.69
N ALA A 104 -2.49 -0.62 -3.78
CA ALA A 104 -3.60 -1.55 -4.02
C ALA A 104 -3.15 -3.01 -4.29
N LEU A 105 -1.88 -3.22 -4.69
CA LEU A 105 -1.36 -4.57 -4.94
C LEU A 105 -1.20 -5.36 -3.63
N SER A 106 -1.39 -6.67 -3.72
CA SER A 106 -1.10 -7.57 -2.60
C SER A 106 0.38 -7.55 -2.22
N PRO A 107 0.75 -7.85 -0.97
CA PRO A 107 2.16 -8.00 -0.59
C PRO A 107 2.89 -9.00 -1.48
N ARG A 108 2.24 -10.13 -1.82
CA ARG A 108 2.80 -11.16 -2.71
C ARG A 108 3.11 -10.60 -4.11
N THR A 109 2.15 -9.91 -4.74
CA THR A 109 2.34 -9.27 -6.04
C THR A 109 3.43 -8.20 -5.98
N ARG A 110 3.44 -7.35 -4.94
CA ARG A 110 4.50 -6.33 -4.76
C ARG A 110 5.88 -6.94 -4.66
N ASN A 111 6.04 -7.99 -3.84
CA ASN A 111 7.32 -8.68 -3.68
C ASN A 111 7.77 -9.32 -5.00
N ALA A 112 6.86 -9.92 -5.77
CA ALA A 112 7.19 -10.50 -7.07
C ALA A 112 7.63 -9.43 -8.09
N GLN A 113 7.00 -8.23 -8.10
CA GLN A 113 7.42 -7.11 -8.94
C GLN A 113 8.79 -6.55 -8.48
N VAL A 114 9.05 -6.46 -7.17
CA VAL A 114 10.36 -6.09 -6.63
C VAL A 114 11.42 -7.10 -7.05
N ALA A 115 11.12 -8.40 -6.96
CA ALA A 115 12.06 -9.46 -7.38
C ALA A 115 12.43 -9.34 -8.86
N LEU A 116 11.46 -9.06 -9.74
CA LEU A 116 11.70 -8.83 -11.16
C LEU A 116 12.67 -7.65 -11.40
N TYR A 117 12.51 -6.55 -10.66
CA TYR A 117 13.41 -5.40 -10.71
C TYR A 117 14.78 -5.69 -10.10
N GLN A 118 14.84 -6.37 -8.97
CA GLN A 118 16.11 -6.71 -8.30
C GLN A 118 16.95 -7.71 -9.12
N ALA A 119 16.32 -8.69 -9.76
CA ALA A 119 16.97 -9.63 -10.67
C ALA A 119 17.57 -8.92 -11.91
N GLY A 120 17.18 -7.66 -12.16
CA GLY A 120 17.61 -6.90 -13.32
C GLY A 120 16.91 -7.33 -14.61
N ASP A 121 15.77 -8.01 -14.51
CA ASP A 121 14.92 -8.33 -15.67
C ASP A 121 14.34 -7.06 -16.28
N VAL A 122 14.15 -6.04 -15.46
CA VAL A 122 13.83 -4.67 -15.87
C VAL A 122 14.71 -3.68 -15.12
N ASP A 123 15.10 -2.57 -15.78
CA ASP A 123 15.94 -1.51 -15.21
C ASP A 123 15.11 -0.43 -14.48
N TYR A 124 13.79 -0.44 -14.65
CA TYR A 124 12.88 0.62 -14.18
C TYR A 124 11.78 0.05 -13.32
N LEU A 125 11.40 0.84 -12.33
CA LEU A 125 10.27 0.60 -11.45
C LEU A 125 9.31 1.77 -11.54
N ILE A 126 8.03 1.54 -11.80
CA ILE A 126 7.01 2.58 -11.74
C ILE A 126 6.17 2.33 -10.48
N ALA A 127 6.06 3.34 -9.64
CA ALA A 127 5.40 3.16 -8.35
C ALA A 127 4.49 4.32 -7.98
N THR A 128 3.56 4.05 -7.05
CA THR A 128 2.94 5.11 -6.25
C THR A 128 3.82 5.46 -5.04
N ASP A 129 3.38 6.37 -4.18
CA ASP A 129 3.98 6.66 -2.87
C ASP A 129 4.14 5.41 -1.98
N ALA A 130 3.47 4.30 -2.31
CA ALA A 130 3.69 2.99 -1.68
C ALA A 130 5.15 2.50 -1.72
N ILE A 131 5.98 3.03 -2.63
CA ILE A 131 7.44 2.77 -2.62
C ILE A 131 8.10 3.25 -1.33
N GLY A 132 7.56 4.31 -0.72
CA GLY A 132 8.08 4.90 0.51
C GLY A 132 8.00 4.01 1.74
N MET A 133 7.21 2.93 1.74
CA MET A 133 6.92 2.11 2.91
C MET A 133 7.00 0.61 2.64
N GLY A 134 7.60 -0.13 3.59
CA GLY A 134 7.50 -1.60 3.67
C GLY A 134 8.16 -2.40 2.55
N LEU A 135 8.99 -1.79 1.71
CA LEU A 135 9.69 -2.47 0.63
C LEU A 135 11.20 -2.39 0.81
N ASN A 136 11.84 -3.54 0.68
CA ASN A 136 13.29 -3.67 0.71
C ASN A 136 13.81 -3.80 -0.73
N MET A 137 14.32 -2.71 -1.30
CA MET A 137 14.83 -2.69 -2.66
C MET A 137 15.98 -1.69 -2.81
N ASP A 138 16.87 -1.95 -3.75
CA ASP A 138 17.97 -1.06 -4.09
C ASP A 138 17.60 -0.23 -5.32
N VAL A 139 17.44 1.07 -5.11
CA VAL A 139 17.11 2.07 -6.13
C VAL A 139 18.23 3.10 -6.15
N ASP A 140 18.79 3.39 -7.30
CA ASP A 140 19.89 4.38 -7.41
C ASP A 140 19.35 5.80 -7.64
N HIS A 141 18.20 5.91 -8.31
CA HIS A 141 17.59 7.18 -8.64
C HIS A 141 16.06 7.14 -8.46
N VAL A 142 15.50 8.16 -7.84
CA VAL A 142 14.05 8.37 -7.73
C VAL A 142 13.66 9.59 -8.58
N ALA A 143 12.75 9.39 -9.54
CA ALA A 143 12.20 10.45 -10.38
C ALA A 143 10.71 10.67 -10.07
N PHE A 144 10.34 11.88 -9.68
CA PHE A 144 8.94 12.25 -9.50
C PHE A 144 8.32 12.58 -10.87
N ALA A 145 7.25 11.88 -11.23
CA ALA A 145 6.49 12.15 -12.45
C ALA A 145 5.47 13.28 -12.25
N ASP A 146 5.09 13.56 -11.02
CA ASP A 146 4.28 14.68 -10.57
C ASP A 146 4.73 15.08 -9.16
N LEU A 147 4.48 16.32 -8.76
CA LEU A 147 4.71 16.85 -7.42
C LEU A 147 3.39 17.11 -6.67
N ARG A 148 2.26 16.69 -7.24
CA ARG A 148 0.91 16.83 -6.69
C ARG A 148 0.25 15.47 -6.56
N LYS A 149 -0.55 15.31 -5.51
CA LYS A 149 -1.38 14.12 -5.30
C LYS A 149 -2.79 14.49 -4.88
N PHE A 150 -3.73 13.60 -5.15
CA PHE A 150 -5.07 13.65 -4.58
C PHE A 150 -5.05 13.05 -3.17
N ASP A 151 -5.54 13.79 -2.17
CA ASP A 151 -5.50 13.39 -0.76
C ASP A 151 -6.85 12.88 -0.22
N GLY A 152 -7.81 12.62 -1.12
CA GLY A 152 -9.18 12.23 -0.76
C GLY A 152 -10.16 13.40 -0.82
N VAL A 153 -9.70 14.65 -0.74
CA VAL A 153 -10.51 15.86 -0.78
C VAL A 153 -10.17 16.70 -2.02
N GLY A 154 -8.89 16.86 -2.33
CA GLY A 154 -8.44 17.69 -3.43
C GLY A 154 -7.01 17.38 -3.87
N TYR A 155 -6.59 18.02 -4.98
CA TYR A 155 -5.20 17.96 -5.44
C TYR A 155 -4.36 18.97 -4.67
N ARG A 156 -3.29 18.50 -4.04
CA ARG A 156 -2.31 19.33 -3.34
C ARG A 156 -0.88 18.96 -3.71
N HIS A 157 0.04 19.89 -3.47
CA HIS A 157 1.47 19.56 -3.52
C HIS A 157 1.85 18.58 -2.42
N LEU A 158 2.86 17.76 -2.72
CA LEU A 158 3.48 16.88 -1.73
C LEU A 158 4.13 17.70 -0.63
N TYR A 159 3.99 17.26 0.60
CA TYR A 159 4.72 17.85 1.71
C TYR A 159 6.19 17.46 1.67
N PRO A 160 7.10 18.26 2.28
CA PRO A 160 8.53 17.97 2.30
C PRO A 160 8.86 16.58 2.85
N ASN A 161 8.17 16.13 3.90
CA ASN A 161 8.35 14.82 4.49
C ASN A 161 7.89 13.67 3.57
N GLU A 162 6.82 13.86 2.78
CA GLU A 162 6.37 12.89 1.78
C GLU A 162 7.40 12.75 0.65
N LEU A 163 7.88 13.89 0.13
CA LEU A 163 8.98 13.91 -0.85
C LEU A 163 10.23 13.23 -0.28
N GLY A 164 10.62 13.56 0.95
CA GLY A 164 11.78 12.99 1.63
C GLY A 164 11.68 11.49 1.86
N GLN A 165 10.50 10.98 2.21
CA GLN A 165 10.25 9.55 2.40
C GLN A 165 10.38 8.77 1.08
N ILE A 166 9.92 9.35 -0.02
CA ILE A 166 9.99 8.76 -1.35
C ILE A 166 11.42 8.90 -1.91
N ALA A 167 11.99 10.10 -1.94
CA ALA A 167 13.34 10.36 -2.43
C ALA A 167 14.40 9.57 -1.64
N GLY A 168 14.20 9.42 -0.33
CA GLY A 168 15.06 8.67 0.57
C GLY A 168 15.19 7.18 0.24
N ARG A 169 14.39 6.66 -0.69
CA ARG A 169 14.55 5.30 -1.23
C ARG A 169 15.70 5.18 -2.22
N ALA A 170 16.17 6.30 -2.78
CA ALA A 170 17.35 6.30 -3.63
C ALA A 170 18.62 6.21 -2.78
N GLY A 171 19.50 5.28 -3.13
CA GLY A 171 20.72 4.95 -2.37
C GLY A 171 20.43 4.19 -1.08
N ARG A 172 21.33 3.32 -0.72
CA ARG A 172 21.16 2.49 0.49
C ARG A 172 22.48 2.17 1.15
N HIS A 173 22.48 2.10 2.47
CA HIS A 173 23.68 1.90 3.28
C HIS A 173 24.76 2.94 2.93
N ILE A 174 25.82 2.51 2.26
CA ILE A 174 26.95 3.35 1.82
C ILE A 174 26.80 3.84 0.36
N ASN A 175 25.80 3.36 -0.38
CA ASN A 175 25.59 3.75 -1.77
C ASN A 175 24.82 5.07 -1.83
N ASP A 176 25.41 6.08 -2.43
CA ASP A 176 24.76 7.37 -2.65
C ASP A 176 23.57 7.22 -3.60
N GLY A 177 22.56 8.03 -3.37
CA GLY A 177 21.35 8.08 -4.18
C GLY A 177 21.10 9.41 -4.79
N THR A 178 20.38 9.44 -5.89
CA THR A 178 19.96 10.67 -6.52
C THR A 178 18.44 10.75 -6.64
N PHE A 179 17.90 11.95 -6.64
CA PHE A 179 16.50 12.19 -6.93
C PHE A 179 16.32 13.34 -7.92
N GLY A 180 15.18 13.38 -8.56
CA GLY A 180 14.87 14.44 -9.52
C GLY A 180 13.43 14.34 -9.97
N THR A 181 13.10 15.06 -11.05
CA THR A 181 11.77 15.05 -11.66
C THR A 181 11.83 14.61 -13.11
N THR A 182 10.69 14.15 -13.62
CA THR A 182 10.51 14.01 -15.07
C THR A 182 10.12 15.37 -15.67
N GLY A 183 10.33 15.54 -16.98
CA GLY A 183 10.03 16.80 -17.66
C GLY A 183 8.56 17.26 -17.60
N ALA A 184 7.64 16.39 -17.17
CA ALA A 184 6.24 16.75 -17.00
C ALA A 184 5.96 17.40 -15.63
N ALA A 185 6.76 17.05 -14.61
CA ALA A 185 6.58 17.57 -13.25
C ALA A 185 7.21 18.94 -13.01
N GLY A 186 8.15 19.34 -13.89
CA GLY A 186 8.95 20.54 -13.68
C GLY A 186 10.05 20.37 -12.59
N PRO A 187 10.89 21.38 -12.38
CA PRO A 187 11.94 21.34 -11.37
C PRO A 187 11.38 21.47 -9.95
N ILE A 188 12.11 20.93 -8.98
CA ILE A 188 11.88 21.20 -7.55
C ILE A 188 12.58 22.51 -7.21
N ASP A 189 11.94 23.37 -6.42
CA ASP A 189 12.57 24.63 -5.99
C ASP A 189 13.79 24.38 -5.08
N ALA A 190 14.72 25.36 -5.07
CA ALA A 190 16.01 25.20 -4.40
C ALA A 190 15.89 25.04 -2.88
N GLU A 191 14.91 25.69 -2.24
CA GLU A 191 14.67 25.56 -0.80
C GLU A 191 14.22 24.15 -0.46
N MET A 192 13.29 23.61 -1.26
CA MET A 192 12.83 22.22 -1.09
C MET A 192 13.96 21.22 -1.34
N VAL A 193 14.81 21.44 -2.34
CA VAL A 193 15.99 20.60 -2.60
C VAL A 193 16.90 20.57 -1.38
N GLU A 194 17.21 21.73 -0.78
CA GLU A 194 18.05 21.80 0.41
C GLU A 194 17.45 21.04 1.60
N LEU A 195 16.12 21.14 1.80
CA LEU A 195 15.43 20.39 2.85
C LEU A 195 15.55 18.88 2.64
N LEU A 196 15.40 18.41 1.40
CA LEU A 196 15.47 16.99 1.04
C LEU A 196 16.89 16.42 1.18
N GLU A 197 17.89 17.10 0.65
CA GLU A 197 19.30 16.67 0.71
C GLU A 197 19.83 16.62 2.14
N ASN A 198 19.42 17.57 2.98
CA ASN A 198 19.83 17.64 4.38
C ASN A 198 18.89 16.92 5.36
N HIS A 199 17.86 16.25 4.87
CA HIS A 199 16.84 15.59 5.69
C HIS A 199 16.24 16.50 6.79
N ARG A 200 16.03 17.77 6.49
CA ARG A 200 15.47 18.77 7.41
C ARG A 200 13.97 18.90 7.21
N PHE A 201 13.20 18.21 8.02
CA PHE A 201 11.73 18.24 7.97
C PHE A 201 11.16 18.84 9.25
N ALA A 202 10.01 19.51 9.11
CA ALA A 202 9.29 20.05 10.25
C ALA A 202 8.89 18.93 11.23
N HIS A 203 9.02 19.19 12.50
CA HIS A 203 8.60 18.26 13.54
C HIS A 203 7.07 18.13 13.59
N ASN A 204 6.61 16.92 13.82
CA ASN A 204 5.21 16.66 14.09
C ASN A 204 4.82 17.28 15.44
N ARG A 205 3.80 18.13 15.44
CA ARG A 205 3.30 18.83 16.62
C ARG A 205 2.05 18.21 17.20
N ARG A 206 1.31 17.44 16.39
CA ARG A 206 0.07 16.77 16.77
C ARG A 206 0.00 15.40 16.15
N LEU A 207 -0.56 14.45 16.90
CA LEU A 207 -0.85 13.10 16.43
C LEU A 207 -2.35 12.90 16.38
N HIS A 208 -2.80 12.13 15.41
CA HIS A 208 -4.20 11.74 15.34
C HIS A 208 -4.50 10.69 16.40
N TRP A 209 -5.55 10.90 17.17
CA TRP A 209 -5.93 10.09 18.31
C TRP A 209 -7.43 9.78 18.28
N ARG A 210 -7.79 8.67 18.87
CA ARG A 210 -9.16 8.27 19.17
C ARG A 210 -9.17 7.57 20.52
N ASN A 211 -10.26 7.75 21.28
CA ASN A 211 -10.44 7.06 22.54
C ASN A 211 -10.49 5.53 22.31
N SER A 212 -9.66 4.78 23.02
CA SER A 212 -9.64 3.30 23.00
C SER A 212 -10.37 2.69 24.21
N ASP A 213 -10.65 3.50 25.26
CA ASP A 213 -11.48 3.11 26.38
C ASP A 213 -12.96 3.27 26.04
N LEU A 214 -13.49 2.27 25.30
CA LEU A 214 -14.83 2.30 24.72
C LEU A 214 -15.89 1.75 25.67
N THR A 215 -17.05 2.41 25.68
CA THR A 215 -18.21 2.02 26.49
C THR A 215 -19.21 1.24 25.63
N PHE A 216 -19.48 -0.01 26.00
CA PHE A 216 -20.35 -0.92 25.23
C PHE A 216 -21.74 -1.11 25.87
N GLN A 217 -22.20 -0.25 26.76
CA GLN A 217 -23.50 -0.38 27.42
C GLN A 217 -24.67 -0.28 26.42
N THR A 218 -24.58 0.71 25.51
CA THR A 218 -25.50 0.91 24.40
C THR A 218 -24.72 1.40 23.17
N ALA A 219 -25.31 1.26 21.97
CA ALA A 219 -24.71 1.80 20.76
C ALA A 219 -24.50 3.33 20.82
N SER A 220 -25.42 4.06 21.46
CA SER A 220 -25.28 5.51 21.68
C SER A 220 -24.14 5.84 22.66
N ALA A 221 -23.98 5.06 23.73
CA ALA A 221 -22.88 5.23 24.68
C ALA A 221 -21.52 4.92 24.02
N LEU A 222 -21.48 3.91 23.13
CA LEU A 222 -20.31 3.60 22.32
C LEU A 222 -19.92 4.77 21.43
N LEU A 223 -20.87 5.32 20.65
CA LEU A 223 -20.64 6.46 19.78
C LEU A 223 -20.19 7.70 20.56
N ALA A 224 -20.78 7.96 21.72
CA ALA A 224 -20.36 9.04 22.62
C ALA A 224 -18.92 8.83 23.14
N SER A 225 -18.55 7.57 23.47
CA SER A 225 -17.20 7.26 23.94
C SER A 225 -16.14 7.42 22.85
N LEU A 226 -16.47 7.11 21.58
CA LEU A 226 -15.61 7.36 20.43
C LEU A 226 -15.35 8.85 20.21
N GLY A 227 -16.37 9.70 20.47
CA GLY A 227 -16.31 11.15 20.37
C GLY A 227 -15.67 11.88 21.57
N ARG A 228 -15.16 11.16 22.57
CA ARG A 228 -14.53 11.78 23.76
C ARG A 228 -13.36 12.66 23.33
N ALA A 229 -13.26 13.85 23.90
CA ALA A 229 -12.18 14.80 23.63
C ALA A 229 -10.81 14.18 23.97
N ALA A 230 -9.82 14.55 23.16
CA ALA A 230 -8.44 14.12 23.42
C ALA A 230 -7.96 14.66 24.79
N PRO A 231 -7.22 13.85 25.57
CA PRO A 231 -6.80 14.23 26.93
C PRO A 231 -5.64 15.25 26.94
N ARG A 232 -5.07 15.56 25.78
CA ARG A 232 -3.89 16.42 25.63
C ARG A 232 -3.99 17.26 24.35
N GLU A 233 -3.37 18.43 24.34
CA GLU A 233 -3.37 19.35 23.20
C GLU A 233 -2.55 18.84 22.00
N ASP A 234 -1.55 17.99 22.24
CA ASP A 234 -0.73 17.35 21.22
C ASP A 234 -1.43 16.14 20.53
N LEU A 235 -2.66 15.81 20.96
CA LEU A 235 -3.49 14.77 20.37
C LEU A 235 -4.72 15.40 19.70
N SER A 236 -4.97 15.06 18.45
CA SER A 236 -6.12 15.50 17.66
C SER A 236 -7.13 14.37 17.50
N LEU A 237 -8.37 14.58 17.97
CA LEU A 237 -9.43 13.60 17.82
C LEU A 237 -9.80 13.40 16.35
N ILE A 238 -9.74 12.14 15.88
CA ILE A 238 -10.36 11.74 14.62
C ILE A 238 -11.85 11.54 14.84
N ARG A 239 -12.67 12.29 14.12
CA ARG A 239 -14.13 12.23 14.21
C ARG A 239 -14.78 11.37 13.13
N ASP A 240 -14.24 11.40 11.92
CA ASP A 240 -14.85 10.81 10.71
C ASP A 240 -14.03 9.60 10.21
N SER A 241 -13.87 8.58 11.06
CA SER A 241 -13.34 7.29 10.62
C SER A 241 -14.43 6.42 9.98
N ASP A 242 -14.05 5.55 9.04
CA ASP A 242 -14.99 4.70 8.31
C ASP A 242 -15.82 3.81 9.24
N ASP A 243 -15.21 3.27 10.29
CA ASP A 243 -15.88 2.46 11.31
C ASP A 243 -16.91 3.26 12.14
N SER A 244 -16.60 4.53 12.48
CA SER A 244 -17.54 5.40 13.18
C SER A 244 -18.72 5.80 12.30
N ARG A 245 -18.46 6.07 11.02
CA ARG A 245 -19.53 6.32 10.02
C ARG A 245 -20.40 5.09 9.82
N ALA A 246 -19.79 3.90 9.69
CA ALA A 246 -20.51 2.65 9.58
C ALA A 246 -21.41 2.42 10.79
N LEU A 247 -20.92 2.66 12.01
CA LEU A 247 -21.72 2.56 13.23
C LEU A 247 -22.94 3.50 13.17
N GLN A 248 -22.76 4.77 12.79
CA GLN A 248 -23.86 5.73 12.68
C GLN A 248 -24.92 5.29 11.66
N VAL A 249 -24.48 4.76 10.51
CA VAL A 249 -25.40 4.27 9.48
C VAL A 249 -26.16 3.03 9.95
N LEU A 250 -25.49 2.08 10.59
CA LEU A 250 -26.14 0.88 11.10
C LEU A 250 -27.11 1.22 12.25
N MET A 251 -26.79 2.18 13.10
CA MET A 251 -27.68 2.64 14.17
C MET A 251 -28.98 3.32 13.66
N ALA A 252 -29.03 3.74 12.40
CA ALA A 252 -30.25 4.26 11.80
C ALA A 252 -31.29 3.15 11.44
N ASP A 253 -30.88 1.89 11.46
CA ASP A 253 -31.73 0.73 11.23
C ASP A 253 -32.27 0.23 12.59
N GLY A 254 -33.59 0.32 12.79
CA GLY A 254 -34.27 -0.08 14.04
C GLY A 254 -34.04 -1.55 14.41
N ASP A 255 -34.06 -2.44 13.43
CA ASP A 255 -33.82 -3.89 13.67
C ASP A 255 -32.38 -4.14 14.19
N ILE A 256 -31.42 -3.35 13.75
CA ILE A 256 -30.03 -3.43 14.23
C ILE A 256 -29.93 -2.96 15.68
N LEU A 257 -30.60 -1.83 16.01
CA LEU A 257 -30.63 -1.33 17.38
C LEU A 257 -31.33 -2.30 18.33
N ASP A 258 -32.44 -2.89 17.91
CA ASP A 258 -33.15 -3.87 18.70
C ASP A 258 -32.32 -5.15 18.93
N ALA A 259 -31.54 -5.57 17.94
CA ALA A 259 -30.63 -6.68 18.08
C ALA A 259 -29.40 -6.35 18.97
N ALA A 260 -28.98 -5.08 19.02
CA ALA A 260 -27.87 -4.61 19.85
C ALA A 260 -28.30 -4.27 21.30
N HIS A 261 -29.14 -5.11 21.92
CA HIS A 261 -29.75 -4.88 23.23
C HIS A 261 -28.86 -5.17 24.45
N SER A 262 -27.68 -5.74 24.26
CA SER A 262 -26.75 -6.09 25.35
C SER A 262 -25.32 -5.57 25.08
N PRO A 263 -24.50 -5.38 26.12
CA PRO A 263 -23.11 -4.96 25.96
C PRO A 263 -22.29 -5.87 25.02
N ALA A 264 -22.57 -7.17 25.04
CA ALA A 264 -21.92 -8.14 24.14
C ALA A 264 -22.33 -7.92 22.68
N MET A 265 -23.61 -7.65 22.41
CA MET A 265 -24.09 -7.37 21.06
C MET A 265 -23.65 -6.00 20.56
N VAL A 266 -23.55 -4.97 21.41
CA VAL A 266 -22.98 -3.68 21.05
C VAL A 266 -21.49 -3.83 20.68
N ARG A 267 -20.73 -4.63 21.43
CA ARG A 267 -19.35 -4.96 21.07
C ARG A 267 -19.27 -5.67 19.73
N ARG A 268 -20.15 -6.64 19.50
CA ARG A 268 -20.24 -7.37 18.23
C ARG A 268 -20.59 -6.45 17.05
N LEU A 269 -21.50 -5.49 17.26
CA LEU A 269 -21.84 -4.46 16.28
C LEU A 269 -20.61 -3.62 15.92
N TRP A 270 -19.83 -3.21 16.95
CA TRP A 270 -18.59 -2.47 16.73
C TRP A 270 -17.55 -3.27 15.95
N GLU A 271 -17.33 -4.53 16.31
CA GLU A 271 -16.42 -5.43 15.58
C GLU A 271 -16.81 -5.55 14.10
N VAL A 272 -18.10 -5.59 13.80
CA VAL A 272 -18.61 -5.59 12.41
C VAL A 272 -18.33 -4.25 11.73
N CYS A 273 -18.55 -3.11 12.40
CA CYS A 273 -18.24 -1.79 11.84
C CYS A 273 -16.74 -1.62 11.54
N CYS A 274 -15.87 -2.33 12.24
CA CYS A 274 -14.42 -2.33 12.01
C CYS A 274 -13.98 -3.18 10.80
N ILE A 275 -14.86 -3.87 10.07
CA ILE A 275 -14.51 -4.57 8.82
C ILE A 275 -14.07 -3.53 7.79
N PRO A 276 -12.81 -3.57 7.29
CA PRO A 276 -12.34 -2.57 6.34
C PRO A 276 -12.98 -2.71 4.96
N ASP A 277 -13.27 -1.61 4.29
CA ASP A 277 -13.60 -1.58 2.85
C ASP A 277 -12.31 -1.60 2.02
N PHE A 278 -11.73 -2.79 1.83
CA PHE A 278 -10.53 -2.96 1.00
C PHE A 278 -10.79 -2.65 -0.48
N ALA A 279 -12.02 -2.82 -0.93
CA ALA A 279 -12.38 -2.62 -2.33
C ALA A 279 -12.67 -1.16 -2.67
N LYS A 280 -12.79 -0.30 -1.63
CA LYS A 280 -13.19 1.12 -1.76
C LYS A 280 -14.43 1.26 -2.66
N THR A 281 -15.43 0.43 -2.37
CA THR A 281 -16.69 0.40 -3.08
C THR A 281 -17.55 1.62 -2.72
N LEU A 282 -18.74 1.70 -3.32
CA LEU A 282 -19.70 2.70 -2.86
C LEU A 282 -20.03 2.44 -1.38
N PRO A 283 -20.04 3.47 -0.52
CA PRO A 283 -20.27 3.32 0.92
C PRO A 283 -21.51 2.50 1.26
N GLU A 284 -22.58 2.63 0.47
CA GLU A 284 -23.83 1.91 0.65
C GLU A 284 -23.68 0.39 0.42
N ALA A 285 -22.76 -0.01 -0.49
CA ALA A 285 -22.50 -1.43 -0.76
C ALA A 285 -21.77 -2.07 0.42
N HIS A 286 -20.80 -1.36 0.99
CA HIS A 286 -20.08 -1.80 2.18
C HIS A 286 -21.02 -1.85 3.40
N HIS A 287 -21.82 -0.80 3.64
CA HIS A 287 -22.78 -0.79 4.75
C HIS A 287 -23.83 -1.91 4.66
N ARG A 288 -24.29 -2.26 3.44
CA ARG A 288 -25.17 -3.44 3.25
C ARG A 288 -24.49 -4.75 3.65
N LEU A 289 -23.19 -4.90 3.33
CA LEU A 289 -22.41 -6.05 3.77
C LEU A 289 -22.35 -6.12 5.30
N LEU A 290 -21.98 -5.02 5.96
CA LEU A 290 -21.90 -4.91 7.43
C LEU A 290 -23.25 -5.24 8.09
N ASN A 291 -24.33 -4.66 7.61
CA ASN A 291 -25.69 -4.94 8.09
C ASN A 291 -25.99 -6.44 7.99
N ARG A 292 -25.70 -7.07 6.85
CA ARG A 292 -25.95 -8.49 6.65
C ARG A 292 -25.11 -9.37 7.56
N VAL A 293 -23.84 -9.04 7.76
CA VAL A 293 -22.95 -9.77 8.68
C VAL A 293 -23.48 -9.65 10.11
N PHE A 294 -23.84 -8.45 10.57
CA PHE A 294 -24.36 -8.27 11.91
C PHE A 294 -25.67 -9.03 12.14
N ARG A 295 -26.60 -9.02 11.17
CA ARG A 295 -27.83 -9.81 11.26
C ARG A 295 -27.56 -11.31 11.43
N PHE A 296 -26.58 -11.88 10.77
CA PHE A 296 -26.17 -13.27 10.99
C PHE A 296 -25.60 -13.49 12.40
N LEU A 297 -24.77 -12.57 12.87
CA LEU A 297 -24.13 -12.68 14.18
C LEU A 297 -25.07 -12.42 15.35
N SER A 298 -26.20 -11.72 15.13
CA SER A 298 -27.20 -11.41 16.14
C SER A 298 -28.39 -12.39 16.17
N THR A 299 -28.48 -13.32 15.22
CA THR A 299 -29.60 -14.26 15.10
C THR A 299 -29.12 -15.72 15.03
N GLY A 300 -30.01 -16.65 15.26
CA GLY A 300 -29.75 -18.10 15.13
C GLY A 300 -28.63 -18.57 16.05
N ASN A 301 -27.58 -19.19 15.47
CA ASN A 301 -26.42 -19.66 16.23
C ASN A 301 -25.34 -18.58 16.43
N GLY A 302 -25.61 -17.34 16.03
CA GLY A 302 -24.66 -16.23 16.15
C GLY A 302 -23.44 -16.32 15.21
N LYS A 303 -23.59 -16.97 14.05
CA LYS A 303 -22.50 -17.20 13.10
C LYS A 303 -22.90 -16.87 11.67
N VAL A 304 -21.91 -16.51 10.88
CA VAL A 304 -22.08 -16.25 9.44
C VAL A 304 -22.22 -17.59 8.72
N PRO A 305 -23.29 -17.82 7.93
CA PRO A 305 -23.53 -19.11 7.26
C PRO A 305 -22.43 -19.44 6.23
N ALA A 306 -21.92 -20.67 6.30
CA ALA A 306 -20.91 -21.19 5.40
C ALA A 306 -21.32 -21.10 3.91
N ASP A 307 -22.58 -21.44 3.60
CA ASP A 307 -23.12 -21.33 2.25
C ASP A 307 -23.12 -19.89 1.70
N TRP A 308 -23.31 -18.92 2.59
CA TRP A 308 -23.27 -17.52 2.17
C TRP A 308 -21.86 -17.08 1.80
N ILE A 309 -20.86 -17.44 2.61
CA ILE A 309 -19.45 -17.20 2.30
C ILE A 309 -19.06 -17.95 1.02
N GLY A 310 -19.41 -19.22 0.90
CA GLY A 310 -19.11 -20.06 -0.27
C GLY A 310 -19.61 -19.46 -1.58
N ARG A 311 -20.83 -18.90 -1.60
CA ARG A 311 -21.37 -18.20 -2.78
C ARG A 311 -20.58 -16.94 -3.15
N HIS A 312 -20.04 -16.21 -2.19
CA HIS A 312 -19.19 -15.06 -2.46
C HIS A 312 -17.81 -15.50 -2.94
N MET A 313 -17.20 -16.45 -2.26
CA MET A 313 -15.89 -16.97 -2.60
C MET A 313 -15.86 -17.62 -3.99
N SER A 314 -16.86 -18.39 -4.39
CA SER A 314 -16.93 -19.03 -5.72
C SER A 314 -16.89 -18.04 -6.89
N ARG A 315 -17.34 -16.80 -6.69
CA ARG A 315 -17.25 -15.73 -7.69
C ARG A 315 -15.86 -15.09 -7.78
N LEU A 316 -15.07 -15.23 -6.72
CA LEU A 316 -13.75 -14.61 -6.59
C LEU A 316 -12.60 -15.55 -7.00
N THR A 317 -12.85 -16.86 -7.15
CA THR A 317 -11.82 -17.86 -7.47
C THR A 317 -11.28 -17.77 -8.91
N ARG A 318 -11.96 -17.03 -9.79
CA ARG A 318 -11.55 -16.89 -11.20
C ARG A 318 -10.28 -16.06 -11.32
N THR A 319 -9.27 -16.61 -11.97
CA THR A 319 -7.96 -15.97 -12.22
C THR A 319 -7.83 -15.34 -13.59
N ASP A 320 -8.89 -15.37 -14.41
CA ASP A 320 -9.00 -14.68 -15.69
C ASP A 320 -9.47 -13.22 -15.50
N GLY A 321 -9.11 -12.35 -16.42
CA GLY A 321 -9.48 -10.94 -16.42
C GLY A 321 -8.29 -10.02 -16.60
N ASP A 322 -8.58 -8.73 -16.71
CA ASP A 322 -7.56 -7.69 -16.76
C ASP A 322 -7.01 -7.35 -15.37
N ILE A 323 -6.00 -6.48 -15.33
CA ILE A 323 -5.31 -6.07 -14.11
C ILE A 323 -6.30 -5.50 -13.08
N ASP A 324 -7.24 -4.66 -13.52
CA ASP A 324 -8.20 -4.00 -12.63
C ASP A 324 -9.22 -4.99 -12.07
N THR A 325 -9.67 -5.94 -12.87
CA THR A 325 -10.55 -7.05 -12.44
C THR A 325 -9.86 -7.93 -11.39
N LEU A 326 -8.61 -8.32 -11.62
CA LEU A 326 -7.84 -9.14 -10.68
C LEU A 326 -7.56 -8.39 -9.37
N ALA A 327 -7.16 -7.12 -9.45
CA ALA A 327 -6.94 -6.27 -8.28
C ALA A 327 -8.23 -6.07 -7.46
N GLY A 328 -9.36 -5.86 -8.14
CA GLY A 328 -10.67 -5.76 -7.51
C GLY A 328 -11.08 -7.06 -6.78
N ARG A 329 -10.87 -8.24 -7.39
CA ARG A 329 -11.13 -9.53 -6.73
C ARG A 329 -10.24 -9.73 -5.50
N ILE A 330 -8.96 -9.39 -5.56
CA ILE A 330 -8.05 -9.47 -4.41
C ILE A 330 -8.58 -8.58 -3.27
N SER A 331 -9.00 -7.36 -3.56
CA SER A 331 -9.56 -6.47 -2.55
C SER A 331 -10.81 -7.06 -1.89
N HIS A 332 -11.70 -7.67 -2.67
CA HIS A 332 -12.87 -8.36 -2.11
C HIS A 332 -12.51 -9.59 -1.28
N VAL A 333 -11.54 -10.40 -1.71
CA VAL A 333 -11.09 -11.58 -0.93
C VAL A 333 -10.57 -11.14 0.44
N ARG A 334 -9.86 -10.04 0.55
CA ARG A 334 -9.34 -9.52 1.82
C ARG A 334 -10.43 -9.23 2.85
N THR A 335 -11.60 -8.78 2.42
CA THR A 335 -12.75 -8.61 3.32
C THR A 335 -13.18 -9.97 3.90
N TRP A 336 -13.19 -11.03 3.10
CA TRP A 336 -13.50 -12.39 3.57
C TRP A 336 -12.38 -12.96 4.44
N THR A 337 -11.13 -12.70 4.11
CA THR A 337 -9.96 -13.02 4.95
C THR A 337 -10.10 -12.35 6.33
N TYR A 338 -10.49 -11.07 6.36
CA TYR A 338 -10.73 -10.37 7.64
C TYR A 338 -11.84 -11.05 8.45
N ILE A 339 -12.99 -11.35 7.83
CA ILE A 339 -14.12 -12.02 8.47
C ILE A 339 -13.72 -13.41 8.97
N SER A 340 -12.95 -14.19 8.20
CA SER A 340 -12.53 -15.54 8.59
C SER A 340 -11.53 -15.56 9.75
N ASN A 341 -10.85 -14.46 10.01
CA ASN A 341 -9.92 -14.30 11.13
C ASN A 341 -10.59 -13.77 12.42
N GLN A 342 -11.90 -13.46 12.37
CA GLN A 342 -12.60 -13.01 13.57
C GLN A 342 -12.95 -14.21 14.47
N PRO A 343 -12.70 -14.10 15.79
CA PRO A 343 -13.05 -15.14 16.74
C PRO A 343 -14.56 -15.42 16.73
N ASP A 344 -14.93 -16.67 16.70
CA ASP A 344 -16.32 -17.16 16.86
C ASP A 344 -17.35 -16.71 15.80
N TRP A 345 -16.91 -16.08 14.70
CA TRP A 345 -17.84 -15.67 13.64
C TRP A 345 -18.22 -16.80 12.68
N LEU A 346 -17.43 -17.87 12.63
CA LEU A 346 -17.62 -19.00 11.71
C LEU A 346 -17.56 -20.32 12.47
N ASP A 347 -18.25 -21.34 11.95
CA ASP A 347 -18.18 -22.70 12.50
C ASP A 347 -16.83 -23.36 12.19
N ASP A 348 -16.33 -23.19 10.98
CA ASP A 348 -15.01 -23.69 10.55
C ASP A 348 -14.13 -22.51 10.05
N ALA A 349 -13.66 -21.69 11.00
CA ALA A 349 -12.82 -20.54 10.69
C ALA A 349 -11.52 -20.94 9.97
N ARG A 350 -10.91 -22.08 10.37
CA ARG A 350 -9.66 -22.56 9.79
C ARG A 350 -9.80 -22.90 8.30
N HIS A 351 -10.87 -23.61 7.93
CA HIS A 351 -11.18 -23.89 6.53
C HIS A 351 -11.28 -22.61 5.71
N TRP A 352 -12.01 -21.60 6.19
CA TRP A 352 -12.19 -20.36 5.47
C TRP A 352 -10.91 -19.49 5.42
N GLN A 353 -10.08 -19.53 6.45
CA GLN A 353 -8.76 -18.87 6.44
C GLN A 353 -7.84 -19.49 5.36
N GLU A 354 -7.81 -20.82 5.27
CA GLU A 354 -7.03 -21.53 4.25
C GLU A 354 -7.58 -21.26 2.83
N GLN A 355 -8.90 -21.28 2.65
CA GLN A 355 -9.54 -21.00 1.36
C GLN A 355 -9.32 -19.54 0.90
N THR A 356 -9.55 -18.57 1.76
CA THR A 356 -9.36 -17.17 1.40
C THR A 356 -7.91 -16.87 1.06
N ARG A 357 -6.96 -17.43 1.80
CA ARG A 357 -5.52 -17.32 1.50
C ARG A 357 -5.16 -17.95 0.15
N ALA A 358 -5.62 -19.16 -0.12
CA ALA A 358 -5.37 -19.84 -1.38
C ALA A 358 -5.90 -19.04 -2.60
N VAL A 359 -7.10 -18.47 -2.47
CA VAL A 359 -7.70 -17.64 -3.51
C VAL A 359 -6.91 -16.31 -3.67
N GLU A 360 -6.53 -15.65 -2.58
CA GLU A 360 -5.71 -14.43 -2.63
C GLU A 360 -4.35 -14.69 -3.28
N ASP A 361 -3.71 -15.83 -2.97
CA ASP A 361 -2.43 -16.22 -3.56
C ASP A 361 -2.56 -16.48 -5.06
N ALA A 362 -3.57 -17.24 -5.49
CA ALA A 362 -3.81 -17.53 -6.91
C ALA A 362 -4.12 -16.26 -7.72
N LEU A 363 -4.95 -15.36 -7.20
CA LEU A 363 -5.22 -14.07 -7.81
C LEU A 363 -3.99 -13.16 -7.86
N SER A 364 -3.15 -13.21 -6.83
CA SER A 364 -1.91 -12.43 -6.75
C SER A 364 -0.89 -12.90 -7.80
N ASP A 365 -0.78 -14.20 -8.02
CA ASP A 365 0.09 -14.78 -9.05
C ASP A 365 -0.45 -14.44 -10.46
N ALA A 366 -1.76 -14.52 -10.68
CA ALA A 366 -2.39 -14.12 -11.93
C ALA A 366 -2.19 -12.62 -12.21
N LEU A 367 -2.34 -11.78 -11.20
CA LEU A 367 -2.10 -10.34 -11.31
C LEU A 367 -0.64 -10.03 -11.63
N HIS A 368 0.32 -10.70 -10.97
CA HIS A 368 1.74 -10.57 -11.32
C HIS A 368 2.01 -10.95 -12.77
N ALA A 369 1.46 -12.06 -13.23
CA ALA A 369 1.59 -12.50 -14.63
C ALA A 369 1.01 -11.47 -15.61
N ALA A 370 -0.19 -10.94 -15.33
CA ALA A 370 -0.84 -9.92 -16.15
C ALA A 370 -0.03 -8.60 -16.21
N LEU A 371 0.50 -8.15 -15.08
CA LEU A 371 1.38 -6.97 -15.01
C LEU A 371 2.66 -7.20 -15.84
N THR A 372 3.30 -8.36 -15.68
CA THR A 372 4.51 -8.71 -16.40
C THR A 372 4.25 -8.79 -17.89
N GLN A 373 3.18 -9.46 -18.31
CA GLN A 373 2.81 -9.56 -19.71
C GLN A 373 2.54 -8.19 -20.34
N ARG A 374 1.91 -7.29 -19.61
CA ARG A 374 1.55 -5.96 -20.12
C ARG A 374 2.73 -5.00 -20.16
N PHE A 375 3.59 -4.99 -19.12
CA PHE A 375 4.58 -3.95 -18.94
C PHE A 375 6.03 -4.37 -19.14
N VAL A 376 6.29 -5.65 -19.43
CA VAL A 376 7.65 -6.16 -19.70
C VAL A 376 7.70 -6.76 -21.10
N ASP A 377 8.54 -6.18 -21.93
CA ASP A 377 8.90 -6.78 -23.23
C ASP A 377 10.17 -7.65 -23.03
N ARG A 378 9.95 -8.93 -22.78
CA ARG A 378 11.02 -9.89 -22.53
C ARG A 378 12.06 -9.93 -23.66
N ARG A 379 11.64 -9.76 -24.91
CA ARG A 379 12.54 -9.75 -26.08
C ARG A 379 13.48 -8.56 -26.02
N THR A 380 12.92 -7.38 -25.86
CA THR A 380 13.68 -6.13 -25.76
C THR A 380 14.54 -6.11 -24.49
N ALA A 381 14.05 -6.62 -23.36
CA ALA A 381 14.81 -6.68 -22.10
C ALA A 381 16.04 -7.59 -22.22
N VAL A 382 15.91 -8.78 -22.84
CA VAL A 382 17.04 -9.69 -23.08
C VAL A 382 18.07 -9.06 -24.00
N LEU A 383 17.64 -8.45 -25.11
CA LEU A 383 18.53 -7.75 -26.03
C LEU A 383 19.32 -6.62 -25.36
N TYR A 384 18.64 -5.78 -24.56
CA TYR A 384 19.31 -4.71 -23.81
C TYR A 384 20.30 -5.25 -22.77
N ARG A 385 19.97 -6.36 -22.11
CA ARG A 385 20.88 -7.02 -21.13
C ARG A 385 22.13 -7.53 -21.85
N SER A 386 21.99 -8.28 -22.93
CA SER A 386 23.11 -8.86 -23.68
C SER A 386 24.01 -7.80 -24.30
N LEU A 387 23.44 -6.71 -24.86
CA LEU A 387 24.18 -5.56 -25.35
C LEU A 387 24.98 -4.85 -24.24
N LYS A 388 24.45 -4.84 -23.00
CA LYS A 388 25.11 -4.23 -21.83
C LYS A 388 26.32 -5.04 -21.36
N GLU A 389 26.18 -6.37 -21.32
CA GLU A 389 27.22 -7.26 -20.81
C GLU A 389 28.39 -7.43 -21.78
N ARG A 390 28.38 -6.79 -22.95
CA ARG A 390 29.38 -6.96 -24.03
C ARG A 390 29.68 -8.42 -24.36
N ARG A 391 28.70 -9.32 -24.10
CA ARG A 391 28.80 -10.72 -24.51
C ARG A 391 28.47 -10.81 -26.00
N ASP A 392 29.19 -11.68 -26.69
CA ASP A 392 28.81 -12.04 -28.04
C ASP A 392 27.40 -12.64 -27.99
N LEU A 393 26.46 -12.00 -28.69
CA LEU A 393 25.09 -12.48 -28.77
C LEU A 393 25.06 -13.80 -29.54
N LEU A 394 24.61 -14.87 -28.91
CA LEU A 394 24.32 -16.12 -29.63
C LEU A 394 23.08 -15.91 -30.49
N ALA A 395 23.33 -15.73 -31.79
CA ALA A 395 22.26 -15.68 -32.78
C ALA A 395 22.21 -16.99 -33.55
N ALA A 396 21.03 -17.56 -33.70
CA ALA A 396 20.78 -18.76 -34.52
C ALA A 396 19.64 -18.50 -35.50
N VAL A 397 19.73 -19.10 -36.68
CA VAL A 397 18.63 -19.13 -37.64
C VAL A 397 18.14 -20.56 -37.70
N THR A 398 16.84 -20.76 -37.45
CA THR A 398 16.22 -22.09 -37.56
C THR A 398 16.03 -22.50 -39.02
N GLY A 399 15.82 -23.79 -39.27
CA GLY A 399 15.55 -24.29 -40.61
C GLY A 399 14.34 -23.66 -41.33
N ASP A 400 13.43 -23.08 -40.53
CA ASP A 400 12.24 -22.37 -41.04
C ASP A 400 12.48 -20.85 -41.23
N GLY A 401 13.74 -20.41 -41.11
CA GLY A 401 14.13 -19.00 -41.31
C GLY A 401 13.82 -18.09 -40.11
N GLU A 402 13.48 -18.63 -38.97
CA GLU A 402 13.30 -17.83 -37.72
C GLU A 402 14.66 -17.45 -37.15
N VAL A 403 14.82 -16.17 -36.84
CA VAL A 403 16.02 -15.63 -36.18
C VAL A 403 15.80 -15.64 -34.68
N LEU A 404 16.64 -16.39 -33.99
CA LEU A 404 16.68 -16.45 -32.54
C LEU A 404 17.95 -15.73 -32.02
N VAL A 405 17.82 -14.87 -31.03
CA VAL A 405 18.93 -14.25 -30.31
C VAL A 405 18.80 -14.64 -28.84
N GLU A 406 19.82 -15.26 -28.26
CA GLU A 406 19.79 -15.82 -26.88
C GLU A 406 18.57 -16.73 -26.65
N GLY A 407 18.19 -17.53 -27.67
CA GLY A 407 17.03 -18.41 -27.62
C GLY A 407 15.66 -17.71 -27.74
N GLN A 408 15.63 -16.39 -27.90
CA GLN A 408 14.40 -15.62 -28.08
C GLN A 408 14.15 -15.32 -29.56
N TYR A 409 12.94 -15.55 -30.03
CA TYR A 409 12.53 -15.22 -31.39
C TYR A 409 12.54 -13.70 -31.61
N VAL A 410 13.33 -13.21 -32.55
CA VAL A 410 13.53 -11.79 -32.88
C VAL A 410 12.85 -11.41 -34.18
N GLY A 411 12.73 -12.35 -35.10
CA GLY A 411 12.14 -12.10 -36.42
C GLY A 411 12.28 -13.30 -37.33
N ARG A 412 11.91 -13.14 -38.58
CA ARG A 412 12.05 -14.15 -39.64
C ARG A 412 12.80 -13.55 -40.82
N LEU A 413 13.80 -14.28 -41.36
CA LEU A 413 14.41 -13.95 -42.63
C LEU A 413 13.37 -14.14 -43.72
N GLN A 414 12.91 -13.05 -44.33
CA GLN A 414 12.16 -13.10 -45.58
C GLN A 414 13.16 -12.90 -46.67
N GLY A 415 13.26 -13.89 -47.56
CA GLY A 415 14.30 -14.01 -48.57
C GLY A 415 14.62 -12.72 -49.33
N LEU A 416 15.89 -12.59 -49.66
CA LEU A 416 16.41 -11.63 -50.61
C LEU A 416 15.86 -11.94 -51.99
#